data_2c28823a24cacf7df07803bbe65a16d8
#
_entry.id   2c28823a24cacf7df07803bbe65a16d8
#
_cell.length_a   1.000
_cell.length_b   1.000
_cell.length_c   1.000
_cell.angle_alpha   90.00
_cell.angle_beta   90.00
_cell.angle_gamma   90.00
#
_symmetry.space_group_name_H-M   'P 1'
#
loop_
_entity.id
_entity.type
_entity.pdbx_description
1 polymer ?
#
loop_
_entity_poly.entity_id
_entity_poly.type
_entity_poly.pdbx_seq_one_letter_code
_entity_poly.pdbx_strand_id
1 'polypeptide(L)'
;MNSTIILKGNILYTPRPSEFVAIQQGYVIAVDGVVVHCGESIPPAYGEHPITDYGDHLIIPGFVDTHAHAPQYCNRGLGMDKELLPWLETYTFPEEAKFSDQEYARLVYGAFVHDLWRNGTTRSILFGTIHKDSTLVLMELLQKAGLFAYVGKVNMDRNSPEFLIENTHQSLADTKEWLEASAQFGPLVKPIITPRFVPSCTSELMSGLGNLAEAYNVPVQSHLSENHGEIDWVAALHPEAANYTDVYYEHHLMGKVPTVMAHCIHLSDVEMDRMAETQTMVSHCPYSNVNLSSGIAPIRKLFERKIPIGLGSDISGGHIVSMAKVLTEAIGLSKMKWVEVDQTYVPLTLSEAFYMATKGGGKFFGKVGSFEKGCELDALVIDDTTLFDPNERSLEERLERWLYVGDDRHIVERYVAGKVAPEPTN
;
A
#
# COMPACT_ATOMS: atom_id res chain seq x y z
N MET A 1 31.45 4.25 -11.25
CA MET A 1 31.44 2.77 -11.25
C MET A 1 30.01 2.37 -10.93
N ASN A 2 29.46 1.43 -11.70
CA ASN A 2 28.11 0.91 -11.39
C ASN A 2 28.15 0.17 -10.05
N SER A 3 27.13 0.42 -9.20
CA SER A 3 27.00 -0.27 -7.91
C SER A 3 26.41 -1.65 -8.13
N THR A 4 27.24 -2.70 -7.92
CA THR A 4 26.79 -4.09 -8.01
C THR A 4 26.56 -4.65 -6.62
N ILE A 5 25.40 -5.27 -6.39
CA ILE A 5 25.02 -5.96 -5.16
C ILE A 5 24.74 -7.42 -5.51
N ILE A 6 25.31 -8.34 -4.74
CA ILE A 6 25.02 -9.77 -4.84
C ILE A 6 24.57 -10.26 -3.46
N LEU A 7 23.33 -10.70 -3.38
CA LEU A 7 22.75 -11.33 -2.20
C LEU A 7 22.69 -12.84 -2.41
N LYS A 8 23.14 -13.62 -1.43
CA LYS A 8 23.05 -15.08 -1.43
C LYS A 8 22.23 -15.56 -0.24
N GLY A 9 21.31 -16.49 -0.48
CA GLY A 9 20.46 -17.11 0.55
C GLY A 9 19.36 -17.97 -0.09
N ASN A 10 18.32 -18.27 0.67
CA ASN A 10 17.14 -19.00 0.16
C ASN A 10 16.12 -18.01 -0.39
N ILE A 11 15.94 -18.01 -1.69
CA ILE A 11 15.19 -16.97 -2.42
C ILE A 11 13.77 -17.45 -2.71
N LEU A 12 12.76 -16.62 -2.37
CA LEU A 12 11.36 -16.86 -2.74
C LEU A 12 10.73 -15.59 -3.29
N TYR A 13 9.97 -15.70 -4.37
CA TYR A 13 9.15 -14.61 -4.92
C TYR A 13 8.03 -15.16 -5.80
N THR A 14 7.04 -14.33 -6.12
CA THR A 14 5.90 -14.69 -6.98
C THR A 14 5.95 -13.87 -8.27
N PRO A 15 6.35 -14.46 -9.44
CA PRO A 15 6.29 -13.78 -10.73
C PRO A 15 4.83 -13.60 -11.21
N ARG A 16 3.93 -14.49 -10.77
CA ARG A 16 2.47 -14.50 -11.05
C ARG A 16 1.69 -14.90 -9.81
N PRO A 17 0.39 -14.59 -9.74
CA PRO A 17 -0.42 -14.88 -8.54
C PRO A 17 -0.39 -16.35 -8.09
N SER A 18 -0.36 -17.29 -9.04
CA SER A 18 -0.45 -18.73 -8.75
C SER A 18 0.90 -19.46 -8.71
N GLU A 19 2.02 -18.73 -8.66
CA GLU A 19 3.34 -19.33 -8.85
C GLU A 19 4.35 -18.77 -7.86
N PHE A 20 4.97 -19.63 -7.05
CA PHE A 20 6.21 -19.34 -6.36
C PHE A 20 7.42 -19.74 -7.20
N VAL A 21 8.47 -18.95 -7.17
CA VAL A 21 9.83 -19.33 -7.52
C VAL A 21 10.61 -19.45 -6.23
N ALA A 22 11.13 -20.66 -5.96
CA ALA A 22 11.93 -20.99 -4.78
C ALA A 22 13.32 -21.48 -5.24
N ILE A 23 14.38 -20.82 -4.79
CA ILE A 23 15.77 -21.15 -5.14
C ILE A 23 16.57 -21.31 -3.87
N GLN A 24 16.97 -22.54 -3.56
CA GLN A 24 17.78 -22.84 -2.39
C GLN A 24 19.21 -22.38 -2.61
N GLN A 25 19.77 -21.64 -1.64
CA GLN A 25 21.15 -21.10 -1.70
C GLN A 25 21.45 -20.37 -3.03
N GLY A 26 20.45 -19.64 -3.54
CA GLY A 26 20.53 -18.88 -4.79
C GLY A 26 21.14 -17.49 -4.64
N TYR A 27 21.21 -16.80 -5.76
CA TYR A 27 21.80 -15.46 -5.86
C TYR A 27 20.83 -14.49 -6.51
N VAL A 28 20.66 -13.30 -5.91
CA VAL A 28 20.05 -12.13 -6.55
C VAL A 28 21.15 -11.11 -6.83
N ILE A 29 21.30 -10.71 -8.08
CA ILE A 29 22.31 -9.74 -8.50
C ILE A 29 21.59 -8.50 -9.03
N ALA A 30 21.90 -7.34 -8.46
CA ALA A 30 21.41 -6.06 -8.94
C ALA A 30 22.58 -5.13 -9.32
N VAL A 31 22.39 -4.37 -10.39
CA VAL A 31 23.30 -3.30 -10.83
C VAL A 31 22.53 -1.99 -10.82
N ASP A 32 23.07 -0.98 -10.13
CA ASP A 32 22.43 0.33 -9.94
C ASP A 32 20.97 0.20 -9.43
N GLY A 33 20.75 -0.75 -8.53
CA GLY A 33 19.45 -1.01 -7.90
C GLY A 33 18.47 -1.84 -8.74
N VAL A 34 18.86 -2.28 -9.95
CA VAL A 34 17.99 -3.07 -10.84
C VAL A 34 18.48 -4.52 -10.91
N VAL A 35 17.58 -5.47 -10.68
CA VAL A 35 17.88 -6.92 -10.80
C VAL A 35 18.29 -7.27 -12.22
N VAL A 36 19.48 -7.84 -12.35
CA VAL A 36 20.03 -8.31 -13.63
C VAL A 36 20.06 -9.84 -13.73
N HIS A 37 20.08 -10.52 -12.57
CA HIS A 37 20.08 -11.98 -12.48
C HIS A 37 19.46 -12.44 -11.15
N CYS A 38 18.71 -13.54 -11.22
CA CYS A 38 18.27 -14.31 -10.04
C CYS A 38 18.35 -15.80 -10.43
N GLY A 39 19.10 -16.61 -9.67
CA GLY A 39 19.32 -18.02 -10.01
C GLY A 39 20.26 -18.76 -9.08
N GLU A 40 20.53 -20.03 -9.37
CA GLU A 40 21.34 -20.94 -8.55
C GLU A 40 22.86 -20.68 -8.62
N SER A 41 23.34 -19.92 -9.60
CA SER A 41 24.75 -19.66 -9.79
C SER A 41 25.01 -18.21 -10.24
N ILE A 42 26.23 -17.73 -9.98
CA ILE A 42 26.67 -16.40 -10.40
C ILE A 42 27.19 -16.47 -11.85
N PRO A 43 26.65 -15.67 -12.78
CA PRO A 43 27.22 -15.56 -14.12
C PRO A 43 28.68 -15.07 -14.07
N PRO A 44 29.57 -15.54 -14.97
CA PRO A 44 31.00 -15.21 -14.93
C PRO A 44 31.31 -13.69 -14.90
N ALA A 45 30.44 -12.89 -15.50
CA ALA A 45 30.60 -11.42 -15.52
C ALA A 45 30.52 -10.77 -14.13
N TYR A 46 29.99 -11.47 -13.12
CA TYR A 46 29.82 -10.97 -11.75
C TYR A 46 30.66 -11.73 -10.72
N GLY A 47 31.48 -12.71 -11.13
CA GLY A 47 32.20 -13.63 -10.22
C GLY A 47 33.25 -12.97 -9.32
N GLU A 48 33.73 -11.77 -9.66
CA GLU A 48 34.73 -11.03 -8.87
C GLU A 48 34.08 -9.99 -7.90
N HIS A 49 32.77 -9.82 -7.95
CA HIS A 49 32.09 -8.87 -7.06
C HIS A 49 31.88 -9.46 -5.65
N PRO A 50 31.91 -8.62 -4.61
CA PRO A 50 31.64 -9.09 -3.24
C PRO A 50 30.23 -9.63 -3.10
N ILE A 51 30.09 -10.74 -2.32
CA ILE A 51 28.82 -11.41 -2.06
C ILE A 51 28.44 -11.14 -0.60
N THR A 52 27.21 -10.66 -0.37
CA THR A 52 26.61 -10.68 0.96
C THR A 52 25.90 -12.01 1.13
N ASP A 53 26.51 -12.91 1.91
CA ASP A 53 26.00 -14.26 2.15
C ASP A 53 25.16 -14.29 3.43
N TYR A 54 23.87 -14.53 3.31
CA TYR A 54 22.92 -14.65 4.41
C TYR A 54 22.70 -16.11 4.88
N GLY A 55 23.51 -17.04 4.36
CA GLY A 55 23.44 -18.45 4.76
C GLY A 55 22.07 -19.07 4.50
N ASP A 56 21.43 -19.56 5.57
CA ASP A 56 20.13 -20.23 5.46
C ASP A 56 18.90 -19.31 5.56
N HIS A 57 19.10 -17.98 5.66
CA HIS A 57 18.00 -17.03 5.75
C HIS A 57 17.16 -16.99 4.46
N LEU A 58 15.87 -16.68 4.60
CA LEU A 58 15.01 -16.43 3.46
C LEU A 58 15.26 -15.02 2.91
N ILE A 59 15.30 -14.89 1.59
CA ILE A 59 15.33 -13.60 0.88
C ILE A 59 14.05 -13.48 0.07
N ILE A 60 13.21 -12.52 0.43
CA ILE A 60 11.91 -12.27 -0.21
C ILE A 60 11.84 -10.83 -0.72
N PRO A 61 10.97 -10.50 -1.70
CA PRO A 61 10.69 -9.12 -2.06
C PRO A 61 10.17 -8.32 -0.88
N GLY A 62 10.50 -7.01 -0.84
CA GLY A 62 9.94 -6.08 0.13
C GLY A 62 8.42 -5.99 0.02
N PHE A 63 7.74 -5.78 1.14
CA PHE A 63 6.30 -5.59 1.16
C PHE A 63 5.89 -4.23 0.61
N VAL A 64 4.71 -4.22 -0.02
CA VAL A 64 4.07 -3.02 -0.56
C VAL A 64 2.73 -2.83 0.14
N ASP A 65 2.58 -1.69 0.81
CA ASP A 65 1.33 -1.24 1.42
C ASP A 65 0.65 -0.22 0.49
N THR A 66 -0.45 -0.61 -0.15
CA THR A 66 -1.08 0.23 -1.17
C THR A 66 -2.12 1.21 -0.62
N HIS A 67 -2.34 1.23 0.71
CA HIS A 67 -3.24 2.18 1.36
C HIS A 67 -3.02 2.23 2.87
N ALA A 68 -2.68 3.39 3.40
CA ALA A 68 -2.63 3.66 4.83
C ALA A 68 -2.79 5.16 5.12
N HIS A 69 -3.31 5.50 6.30
CA HIS A 69 -3.45 6.86 6.80
C HIS A 69 -2.40 7.13 7.88
N ALA A 70 -1.30 7.75 7.50
CA ALA A 70 -0.20 8.06 8.43
C ALA A 70 -0.64 8.84 9.70
N PRO A 71 -1.56 9.85 9.61
CA PRO A 71 -1.99 10.61 10.78
C PRO A 71 -2.87 9.83 11.75
N GLN A 72 -3.42 8.68 11.35
CA GLN A 72 -4.27 7.86 12.22
C GLN A 72 -3.49 6.84 13.04
N TYR A 73 -2.15 6.83 12.94
CA TYR A 73 -1.29 5.83 13.57
C TYR A 73 -1.53 5.67 15.07
N CYS A 74 -1.83 6.74 15.80
CA CYS A 74 -2.10 6.69 17.23
C CYS A 74 -3.47 6.10 17.59
N ASN A 75 -4.40 6.00 16.63
CA ASN A 75 -5.75 5.48 16.83
C ASN A 75 -5.87 3.96 16.63
N ARG A 76 -4.79 3.29 16.29
CA ARG A 76 -4.81 1.84 16.06
C ARG A 76 -5.43 1.07 17.21
N GLY A 77 -6.44 0.26 16.92
CA GLY A 77 -7.13 -0.57 17.90
C GLY A 77 -8.19 0.17 18.75
N LEU A 78 -8.48 1.45 18.43
CA LEU A 78 -9.52 2.22 19.11
C LEU A 78 -10.82 2.22 18.31
N GLY A 79 -11.94 1.95 18.99
CA GLY A 79 -13.29 2.03 18.41
C GLY A 79 -13.62 0.93 17.42
N MET A 80 -12.96 -0.23 17.51
CA MET A 80 -13.19 -1.38 16.61
C MET A 80 -14.56 -2.07 16.80
N ASP A 81 -15.40 -1.53 17.64
CA ASP A 81 -16.80 -1.89 17.87
C ASP A 81 -17.79 -0.95 17.14
N LYS A 82 -17.28 -0.04 16.27
CA LYS A 82 -18.06 0.95 15.54
C LYS A 82 -18.05 0.67 14.04
N GLU A 83 -19.10 1.14 13.37
CA GLU A 83 -19.10 1.25 11.91
C GLU A 83 -18.32 2.48 11.44
N LEU A 84 -18.03 2.56 10.14
CA LEU A 84 -17.19 3.56 9.50
C LEU A 84 -17.53 5.00 9.94
N LEU A 85 -18.74 5.49 9.69
CA LEU A 85 -19.07 6.91 9.92
C LEU A 85 -18.99 7.33 11.39
N PRO A 86 -19.56 6.59 12.37
CA PRO A 86 -19.38 6.88 13.80
C PRO A 86 -17.92 6.79 14.26
N TRP A 87 -17.12 5.90 13.66
CA TRP A 87 -15.70 5.78 13.98
C TRP A 87 -14.91 6.99 13.49
N LEU A 88 -15.17 7.47 12.26
CA LEU A 88 -14.56 8.68 11.71
C LEU A 88 -14.80 9.89 12.63
N GLU A 89 -16.03 10.11 13.06
CA GLU A 89 -16.41 11.24 13.92
C GLU A 89 -15.79 11.16 15.32
N THR A 90 -15.71 9.95 15.89
CA THR A 90 -15.27 9.76 17.29
C THR A 90 -13.76 9.81 17.44
N TYR A 91 -13.01 9.20 16.53
CA TYR A 91 -11.57 8.99 16.67
C TYR A 91 -10.76 9.64 15.57
N THR A 92 -11.14 9.49 14.32
CA THR A 92 -10.31 9.84 13.17
C THR A 92 -10.18 11.35 13.00
N PHE A 93 -11.30 12.07 12.87
CA PHE A 93 -11.27 13.50 12.64
C PHE A 93 -10.63 14.29 13.80
N PRO A 94 -10.92 13.98 15.08
CA PRO A 94 -10.22 14.64 16.20
C PRO A 94 -8.71 14.38 16.22
N GLU A 95 -8.26 13.22 15.76
CA GLU A 95 -6.83 12.91 15.69
C GLU A 95 -6.16 13.66 14.53
N GLU A 96 -6.73 13.61 13.33
CA GLU A 96 -6.18 14.28 12.14
C GLU A 96 -6.06 15.81 12.32
N ALA A 97 -6.96 16.42 13.10
CA ALA A 97 -6.93 17.85 13.39
C ALA A 97 -5.67 18.28 14.15
N LYS A 98 -5.06 17.41 14.96
CA LYS A 98 -3.83 17.72 15.72
C LYS A 98 -2.62 17.94 14.83
N PHE A 99 -2.68 17.49 13.58
CA PHE A 99 -1.59 17.62 12.61
C PHE A 99 -1.46 19.03 12.01
N SER A 100 -2.26 20.00 12.45
CA SER A 100 -1.96 21.43 12.30
C SER A 100 -0.68 21.83 13.06
N ASP A 101 -0.31 21.08 14.10
CA ASP A 101 0.94 21.18 14.83
C ASP A 101 2.01 20.29 14.17
N GLN A 102 3.05 20.89 13.60
CA GLN A 102 4.14 20.18 12.93
C GLN A 102 5.03 19.39 13.89
N GLU A 103 5.14 19.78 15.18
CA GLU A 103 5.89 19.03 16.18
C GLU A 103 5.15 17.72 16.50
N TYR A 104 3.84 17.81 16.69
CA TYR A 104 2.99 16.63 16.83
C TYR A 104 3.06 15.72 15.59
N ALA A 105 2.96 16.30 14.40
CA ALA A 105 3.11 15.57 13.15
C ALA A 105 4.45 14.83 13.06
N ARG A 106 5.55 15.49 13.40
CA ARG A 106 6.89 14.89 13.38
C ARG A 106 7.02 13.71 14.34
N LEU A 107 6.46 13.85 15.54
CA LEU A 107 6.45 12.79 16.55
C LEU A 107 5.71 11.55 16.05
N VAL A 108 4.48 11.74 15.59
CA VAL A 108 3.61 10.61 15.17
C VAL A 108 4.10 9.97 13.87
N TYR A 109 4.43 10.79 12.87
CA TYR A 109 4.97 10.30 11.61
C TYR A 109 6.33 9.60 11.78
N GLY A 110 7.18 10.07 12.70
CA GLY A 110 8.44 9.39 13.04
C GLY A 110 8.21 7.96 13.51
N ALA A 111 7.28 7.77 14.45
CA ALA A 111 6.90 6.46 14.95
C ALA A 111 6.27 5.57 13.85
N PHE A 112 5.40 6.14 13.00
CA PHE A 112 4.78 5.42 11.90
C PHE A 112 5.81 4.95 10.86
N VAL A 113 6.71 5.83 10.42
CA VAL A 113 7.77 5.52 9.45
C VAL A 113 8.73 4.47 10.00
N HIS A 114 9.07 4.55 11.31
CA HIS A 114 9.86 3.52 11.98
C HIS A 114 9.14 2.16 11.96
N ASP A 115 7.82 2.11 12.21
CA ASP A 115 7.06 0.86 12.16
C ASP A 115 6.91 0.31 10.73
N LEU A 116 6.81 1.16 9.69
CA LEU A 116 6.87 0.69 8.30
C LEU A 116 8.19 -0.01 8.01
N TRP A 117 9.32 0.64 8.34
CA TRP A 117 10.65 0.07 8.19
C TRP A 117 10.79 -1.25 8.98
N ARG A 118 10.39 -1.22 10.25
CA ARG A 118 10.49 -2.36 11.17
C ARG A 118 9.74 -3.59 10.63
N ASN A 119 8.55 -3.40 10.06
CA ASN A 119 7.71 -4.46 9.50
C ASN A 119 8.02 -4.83 8.05
N GLY A 120 9.09 -4.25 7.45
CA GLY A 120 9.55 -4.61 6.11
C GLY A 120 8.69 -4.04 4.97
N THR A 121 7.92 -2.99 5.23
CA THR A 121 7.22 -2.24 4.17
C THR A 121 8.22 -1.35 3.47
N THR A 122 8.60 -1.70 2.24
CA THR A 122 9.58 -0.97 1.43
C THR A 122 8.93 0.09 0.57
N ARG A 123 7.65 -0.10 0.23
CA ARG A 123 6.84 0.85 -0.56
C ARG A 123 5.47 1.04 0.03
N SER A 124 4.98 2.28 0.00
CA SER A 124 3.66 2.61 0.55
C SER A 124 2.96 3.72 -0.22
N ILE A 125 1.62 3.68 -0.20
CA ILE A 125 0.75 4.76 -0.69
C ILE A 125 0.00 5.31 0.51
N LEU A 126 0.25 6.58 0.84
CA LEU A 126 -0.08 7.16 2.14
C LEU A 126 -0.99 8.38 2.00
N PHE A 127 -2.04 8.38 2.79
CA PHE A 127 -2.81 9.58 3.12
C PHE A 127 -2.08 10.35 4.22
N GLY A 128 -1.83 11.64 3.97
CA GLY A 128 -1.47 12.62 4.99
C GLY A 128 -2.71 13.27 5.58
N THR A 129 -2.64 14.57 5.84
CA THR A 129 -3.77 15.38 6.31
C THR A 129 -4.11 16.49 5.31
N ILE A 130 -5.10 17.33 5.64
CA ILE A 130 -5.38 18.57 4.92
C ILE A 130 -4.23 19.59 5.07
N HIS A 131 -3.40 19.46 6.12
CA HIS A 131 -2.31 20.38 6.43
C HIS A 131 -1.08 20.13 5.55
N LYS A 132 -0.84 21.00 4.59
CA LYS A 132 0.25 20.95 3.61
C LYS A 132 1.60 20.73 4.26
N ASP A 133 1.93 21.56 5.26
CA ASP A 133 3.26 21.56 5.88
C ASP A 133 3.53 20.26 6.66
N SER A 134 2.55 19.73 7.37
CA SER A 134 2.66 18.44 8.05
C SER A 134 2.81 17.28 7.08
N THR A 135 2.17 17.35 5.91
CA THR A 135 2.34 16.35 4.86
C THR A 135 3.77 16.39 4.29
N LEU A 136 4.40 17.58 4.18
CA LEU A 136 5.82 17.69 3.82
C LEU A 136 6.75 17.09 4.88
N VAL A 137 6.41 17.21 6.17
CA VAL A 137 7.15 16.53 7.26
C VAL A 137 7.14 15.01 7.07
N LEU A 138 5.99 14.41 6.70
CA LEU A 138 5.91 12.97 6.40
C LEU A 138 6.84 12.59 5.24
N MET A 139 6.84 13.38 4.17
CA MET A 139 7.71 13.15 3.01
C MET A 139 9.20 13.23 3.38
N GLU A 140 9.59 14.19 4.22
CA GLU A 140 10.96 14.32 4.73
C GLU A 140 11.41 13.08 5.51
N LEU A 141 10.55 12.58 6.43
CA LEU A 141 10.87 11.42 7.26
C LEU A 141 11.01 10.14 6.43
N LEU A 142 10.12 9.93 5.46
CA LEU A 142 10.20 8.79 4.52
C LEU A 142 11.47 8.84 3.67
N GLN A 143 11.86 10.02 3.19
CA GLN A 143 13.11 10.19 2.44
C GLN A 143 14.34 9.86 3.29
N LYS A 144 14.36 10.31 4.57
CA LYS A 144 15.46 9.99 5.50
C LYS A 144 15.55 8.50 5.82
N ALA A 145 14.40 7.83 5.91
CA ALA A 145 14.32 6.39 6.11
C ALA A 145 14.73 5.58 4.86
N GLY A 146 14.84 6.21 3.70
CA GLY A 146 15.13 5.53 2.44
C GLY A 146 13.99 4.62 1.96
N LEU A 147 12.76 4.83 2.42
CA LEU A 147 11.57 4.11 1.99
C LEU A 147 10.94 4.78 0.78
N PHE A 148 10.37 3.98 -0.13
CA PHE A 148 9.62 4.55 -1.25
C PHE A 148 8.17 4.81 -0.84
N ALA A 149 7.67 6.02 -1.08
CA ALA A 149 6.27 6.32 -0.84
C ALA A 149 5.66 7.27 -1.87
N TYR A 150 4.40 7.02 -2.21
CA TYR A 150 3.50 8.05 -2.68
C TYR A 150 2.78 8.65 -1.47
N VAL A 151 2.85 9.95 -1.30
CA VAL A 151 2.24 10.67 -0.17
C VAL A 151 1.24 11.68 -0.70
N GLY A 152 0.07 11.80 -0.08
CA GLY A 152 -0.97 12.71 -0.50
C GLY A 152 -1.41 13.69 0.57
N LYS A 153 -1.47 14.99 0.20
CA LYS A 153 -2.25 15.97 0.96
C LYS A 153 -3.72 15.66 0.74
N VAL A 154 -4.46 15.42 1.82
CA VAL A 154 -5.89 15.13 1.76
C VAL A 154 -6.67 16.40 1.43
N ASN A 155 -7.74 16.27 0.67
CA ASN A 155 -8.64 17.35 0.29
C ASN A 155 -10.06 17.04 0.76
N MET A 156 -10.68 17.99 1.48
CA MET A 156 -12.05 17.92 2.01
C MET A 156 -12.66 19.30 2.08
N ASP A 157 -13.72 19.60 1.30
CA ASP A 157 -14.39 20.91 1.26
C ASP A 157 -15.89 20.86 1.55
N ARG A 158 -16.41 19.67 1.93
CA ARG A 158 -17.81 19.52 2.39
C ARG A 158 -17.95 18.35 3.37
N ASN A 159 -19.09 18.30 4.08
CA ASN A 159 -19.51 17.20 4.94
C ASN A 159 -18.42 16.70 5.91
N SER A 160 -17.61 17.61 6.38
CA SER A 160 -16.51 17.36 7.32
C SER A 160 -16.65 18.32 8.52
N PRO A 161 -16.07 18.00 9.69
CA PRO A 161 -16.07 18.92 10.81
C PRO A 161 -15.45 20.28 10.46
N GLU A 162 -15.95 21.36 11.06
CA GLU A 162 -15.47 22.73 10.79
C GLU A 162 -13.95 22.88 10.95
N PHE A 163 -13.34 22.12 11.84
CA PHE A 163 -11.89 22.15 12.09
C PHE A 163 -11.06 21.35 11.08
N LEU A 164 -11.71 20.65 10.13
CA LEU A 164 -11.06 19.89 9.05
C LEU A 164 -11.64 20.17 7.66
N ILE A 165 -12.60 21.11 7.55
CA ILE A 165 -13.16 21.50 6.26
C ILE A 165 -12.34 22.61 5.62
N GLU A 166 -12.00 22.47 4.35
CA GLU A 166 -11.26 23.46 3.58
C GLU A 166 -12.21 24.33 2.74
N ASN A 167 -11.78 25.53 2.37
CA ASN A 167 -12.40 26.25 1.26
C ASN A 167 -11.90 25.65 -0.07
N THR A 168 -12.78 25.42 -1.04
CA THR A 168 -12.45 24.78 -2.32
C THR A 168 -11.26 25.41 -3.03
N HIS A 169 -11.29 26.74 -3.23
CA HIS A 169 -10.20 27.45 -3.92
C HIS A 169 -8.89 27.41 -3.14
N GLN A 170 -8.94 27.49 -1.79
CA GLN A 170 -7.75 27.40 -0.96
C GLN A 170 -7.19 25.99 -0.97
N SER A 171 -8.04 24.95 -0.91
CA SER A 171 -7.62 23.56 -0.99
C SER A 171 -6.87 23.27 -2.29
N LEU A 172 -7.38 23.77 -3.43
CA LEU A 172 -6.72 23.65 -4.74
C LEU A 172 -5.39 24.42 -4.80
N ALA A 173 -5.34 25.64 -4.25
CA ALA A 173 -4.13 26.44 -4.20
C ALA A 173 -3.06 25.76 -3.34
N ASP A 174 -3.42 25.30 -2.12
CA ASP A 174 -2.52 24.60 -1.22
C ASP A 174 -2.03 23.27 -1.81
N THR A 175 -2.90 22.55 -2.53
CA THR A 175 -2.52 21.32 -3.23
C THR A 175 -1.50 21.61 -4.32
N LYS A 176 -1.68 22.68 -5.11
CA LYS A 176 -0.71 23.09 -6.12
C LYS A 176 0.63 23.48 -5.50
N GLU A 177 0.62 24.31 -4.46
CA GLU A 177 1.84 24.69 -3.75
C GLU A 177 2.56 23.47 -3.15
N TRP A 178 1.81 22.53 -2.59
CA TRP A 178 2.36 21.30 -2.04
C TRP A 178 2.98 20.41 -3.14
N LEU A 179 2.34 20.28 -4.31
CA LEU A 179 2.92 19.58 -5.47
C LEU A 179 4.25 20.21 -5.89
N GLU A 180 4.32 21.53 -5.97
CA GLU A 180 5.54 22.25 -6.32
C GLU A 180 6.62 22.08 -5.25
N ALA A 181 6.27 22.17 -3.97
CA ALA A 181 7.19 21.97 -2.85
C ALA A 181 7.69 20.51 -2.76
N SER A 182 6.86 19.54 -3.14
CA SER A 182 7.24 18.13 -3.12
C SER A 182 8.36 17.78 -4.11
N ALA A 183 8.62 18.62 -5.12
CA ALA A 183 9.69 18.42 -6.09
C ALA A 183 11.12 18.46 -5.46
N GLN A 184 11.25 18.98 -4.22
CA GLN A 184 12.52 18.94 -3.48
C GLN A 184 12.92 17.54 -3.02
N PHE A 185 11.96 16.62 -2.90
CA PHE A 185 12.23 15.25 -2.44
C PHE A 185 12.80 14.39 -3.56
N GLY A 186 13.61 13.41 -3.19
CA GLY A 186 14.28 12.50 -4.12
C GLY A 186 13.33 11.52 -4.81
N PRO A 187 13.86 10.63 -5.66
CA PRO A 187 13.04 9.77 -6.51
C PRO A 187 12.17 8.76 -5.75
N LEU A 188 12.47 8.51 -4.45
CA LEU A 188 11.75 7.54 -3.63
C LEU A 188 10.48 8.12 -3.00
N VAL A 189 10.34 9.45 -2.87
CA VAL A 189 9.16 10.05 -2.23
C VAL A 189 8.48 10.99 -3.21
N LYS A 190 7.25 10.66 -3.57
CA LYS A 190 6.50 11.31 -4.65
C LYS A 190 5.11 11.74 -4.18
N PRO A 191 4.55 12.81 -4.76
CA PRO A 191 3.19 13.24 -4.48
C PRO A 191 2.15 12.32 -5.16
N ILE A 192 0.95 12.29 -4.57
CA ILE A 192 -0.25 11.66 -5.12
C ILE A 192 -1.48 12.51 -4.77
N ILE A 193 -2.33 12.83 -5.73
CA ILE A 193 -3.57 13.59 -5.50
C ILE A 193 -4.53 12.75 -4.66
N THR A 194 -5.12 13.38 -3.61
CA THR A 194 -5.83 12.64 -2.57
C THR A 194 -7.14 13.31 -2.17
N PRO A 195 -8.20 13.31 -3.03
CA PRO A 195 -9.54 13.54 -2.53
C PRO A 195 -9.85 12.43 -1.51
N ARG A 196 -10.32 12.79 -0.30
CA ARG A 196 -10.54 11.76 0.74
C ARG A 196 -11.52 10.70 0.26
N PHE A 197 -12.71 11.13 -0.15
CA PHE A 197 -13.76 10.32 -0.79
C PHE A 197 -14.86 11.27 -1.32
N VAL A 198 -15.74 10.79 -2.19
CA VAL A 198 -16.77 11.65 -2.82
C VAL A 198 -17.63 12.41 -1.81
N PRO A 199 -18.11 11.83 -0.69
CA PRO A 199 -18.94 12.59 0.25
C PRO A 199 -18.27 13.83 0.85
N SER A 200 -16.95 13.86 0.99
CA SER A 200 -16.20 15.00 1.55
C SER A 200 -15.67 15.98 0.52
N CYS A 201 -15.92 15.77 -0.77
CA CYS A 201 -15.43 16.60 -1.86
C CYS A 201 -16.57 17.11 -2.74
N THR A 202 -16.60 18.42 -3.01
CA THR A 202 -17.55 18.99 -4.00
C THR A 202 -17.12 18.60 -5.42
N SER A 203 -18.05 18.65 -6.39
CA SER A 203 -17.74 18.46 -7.81
C SER A 203 -16.69 19.45 -8.32
N GLU A 204 -16.71 20.70 -7.80
CA GLU A 204 -15.72 21.72 -8.14
C GLU A 204 -14.32 21.32 -7.65
N LEU A 205 -14.19 20.88 -6.39
CA LEU A 205 -12.92 20.40 -5.85
C LEU A 205 -12.43 19.18 -6.64
N MET A 206 -13.28 18.18 -6.87
CA MET A 206 -12.90 16.97 -7.60
C MET A 206 -12.41 17.29 -9.02
N SER A 207 -13.12 18.14 -9.76
CA SER A 207 -12.69 18.58 -11.10
C SER A 207 -11.35 19.33 -11.07
N GLY A 208 -11.16 20.20 -10.07
CA GLY A 208 -9.89 20.91 -9.88
C GLY A 208 -8.74 19.97 -9.59
N LEU A 209 -8.95 18.95 -8.75
CA LEU A 209 -7.94 17.93 -8.41
C LEU A 209 -7.62 17.04 -9.63
N GLY A 210 -8.62 16.64 -10.42
CA GLY A 210 -8.42 15.91 -11.67
C GLY A 210 -7.55 16.70 -12.66
N ASN A 211 -7.82 18.00 -12.82
CA ASN A 211 -7.01 18.90 -13.66
C ASN A 211 -5.55 19.02 -13.13
N LEU A 212 -5.36 19.09 -11.82
CA LEU A 212 -4.01 19.10 -11.23
C LEU A 212 -3.29 17.78 -11.45
N ALA A 213 -3.98 16.63 -11.30
CA ALA A 213 -3.41 15.32 -11.56
C ALA A 213 -2.90 15.18 -13.00
N GLU A 214 -3.70 15.62 -13.99
CA GLU A 214 -3.30 15.62 -15.40
C GLU A 214 -2.14 16.61 -15.66
N ALA A 215 -2.25 17.85 -15.17
CA ALA A 215 -1.26 18.90 -15.44
C ALA A 215 0.14 18.57 -14.87
N TYR A 216 0.20 17.95 -13.69
CA TYR A 216 1.45 17.57 -13.04
C TYR A 216 1.85 16.12 -13.34
N ASN A 217 1.01 15.36 -14.07
CA ASN A 217 1.19 13.93 -14.34
C ASN A 217 1.48 13.13 -13.07
N VAL A 218 0.68 13.35 -12.03
CA VAL A 218 0.77 12.65 -10.73
C VAL A 218 -0.41 11.70 -10.56
N PRO A 219 -0.23 10.55 -9.91
CA PRO A 219 -1.29 9.58 -9.69
C PRO A 219 -2.36 10.10 -8.73
N VAL A 220 -3.47 9.35 -8.62
CA VAL A 220 -4.60 9.63 -7.74
C VAL A 220 -4.83 8.46 -6.79
N GLN A 221 -5.19 8.74 -5.54
CA GLN A 221 -5.73 7.78 -4.57
C GLN A 221 -7.03 8.29 -3.94
N SER A 222 -7.94 7.38 -3.61
CA SER A 222 -9.16 7.68 -2.86
C SER A 222 -9.79 6.40 -2.29
N HIS A 223 -10.99 6.50 -1.70
CA HIS A 223 -11.81 5.39 -1.22
C HIS A 223 -12.97 5.17 -2.17
N LEU A 224 -13.37 3.91 -2.37
CA LEU A 224 -14.46 3.57 -3.29
C LEU A 224 -15.28 2.40 -2.76
N SER A 225 -16.59 2.62 -2.62
CA SER A 225 -17.60 1.59 -2.34
C SER A 225 -17.22 0.68 -1.17
N GLU A 226 -16.85 1.32 -0.06
CA GLU A 226 -16.44 0.62 1.17
C GLU A 226 -17.67 0.18 1.98
N ASN A 227 -18.65 1.06 2.18
CA ASN A 227 -19.79 0.84 3.06
C ASN A 227 -21.11 1.19 2.35
N HIS A 228 -22.19 0.45 2.66
CA HIS A 228 -23.49 0.72 2.06
C HIS A 228 -24.01 2.13 2.36
N GLY A 229 -23.85 2.62 3.60
CA GLY A 229 -24.25 3.98 3.96
C GLY A 229 -23.49 5.05 3.18
N GLU A 230 -22.22 4.82 2.90
CA GLU A 230 -21.40 5.67 2.04
C GLU A 230 -21.93 5.69 0.60
N ILE A 231 -22.23 4.51 0.03
CA ILE A 231 -22.76 4.39 -1.35
C ILE A 231 -24.10 5.10 -1.49
N ASP A 232 -25.02 4.91 -0.54
CA ASP A 232 -26.32 5.59 -0.52
C ASP A 232 -26.14 7.12 -0.43
N TRP A 233 -25.15 7.56 0.36
CA TRP A 233 -24.85 8.98 0.49
C TRP A 233 -24.29 9.57 -0.82
N VAL A 234 -23.40 8.86 -1.51
CA VAL A 234 -22.90 9.27 -2.84
C VAL A 234 -24.04 9.34 -3.86
N ALA A 235 -24.93 8.35 -3.91
CA ALA A 235 -26.07 8.36 -4.80
C ALA A 235 -27.01 9.56 -4.54
N ALA A 236 -27.18 9.96 -3.28
CA ALA A 236 -27.97 11.14 -2.93
C ALA A 236 -27.29 12.47 -3.31
N LEU A 237 -25.94 12.54 -3.24
CA LEU A 237 -25.16 13.72 -3.59
C LEU A 237 -24.95 13.89 -5.11
N HIS A 238 -24.97 12.80 -5.87
CA HIS A 238 -24.71 12.74 -7.32
C HIS A 238 -25.80 11.92 -8.04
N PRO A 239 -27.07 12.37 -8.00
CA PRO A 239 -28.18 11.62 -8.62
C PRO A 239 -28.09 11.52 -10.15
N GLU A 240 -27.24 12.33 -10.79
CA GLU A 240 -26.93 12.29 -12.21
C GLU A 240 -25.94 11.20 -12.61
N ALA A 241 -25.08 10.74 -11.68
CA ALA A 241 -24.10 9.71 -11.95
C ALA A 241 -24.75 8.31 -11.97
N ALA A 242 -24.29 7.45 -12.86
CA ALA A 242 -24.84 6.10 -12.98
C ALA A 242 -24.45 5.19 -11.78
N ASN A 243 -23.30 5.44 -11.16
CA ASN A 243 -22.76 4.73 -10.01
C ASN A 243 -21.63 5.52 -9.36
N TYR A 244 -21.08 5.03 -8.25
CA TYR A 244 -20.02 5.70 -7.49
C TYR A 244 -18.72 5.85 -8.31
N THR A 245 -18.31 4.83 -9.03
CA THR A 245 -17.10 4.83 -9.87
C THR A 245 -17.17 5.91 -10.96
N ASP A 246 -18.35 6.11 -11.57
CA ASP A 246 -18.55 7.11 -12.62
C ASP A 246 -18.38 8.54 -12.09
N VAL A 247 -18.66 8.83 -10.81
CA VAL A 247 -18.37 10.14 -10.20
C VAL A 247 -16.88 10.47 -10.31
N TYR A 248 -16.00 9.55 -9.95
CA TYR A 248 -14.55 9.76 -10.09
C TYR A 248 -14.11 9.87 -11.55
N TYR A 249 -14.69 9.03 -12.42
CA TYR A 249 -14.35 9.02 -13.84
C TYR A 249 -14.70 10.35 -14.53
N GLU A 250 -15.89 10.91 -14.26
CA GLU A 250 -16.37 12.18 -14.83
C GLU A 250 -15.53 13.38 -14.37
N HIS A 251 -14.94 13.32 -13.18
CA HIS A 251 -14.05 14.35 -12.64
C HIS A 251 -12.56 14.12 -12.98
N HIS A 252 -12.23 13.20 -13.91
CA HIS A 252 -10.86 12.87 -14.33
C HIS A 252 -9.94 12.37 -13.20
N LEU A 253 -10.53 11.90 -12.11
CA LEU A 253 -9.80 11.27 -11.00
C LEU A 253 -9.55 9.77 -11.23
N MET A 254 -10.05 9.24 -12.35
CA MET A 254 -9.86 7.86 -12.80
C MET A 254 -9.63 7.82 -14.33
N GLY A 255 -8.70 6.99 -14.78
CA GLY A 255 -8.48 6.70 -16.20
C GLY A 255 -7.60 7.68 -16.97
N LYS A 256 -7.17 8.80 -16.38
CA LYS A 256 -6.26 9.79 -17.00
C LYS A 256 -4.82 9.61 -16.54
N VAL A 257 -4.64 9.31 -15.27
CA VAL A 257 -3.35 9.02 -14.62
C VAL A 257 -3.48 7.71 -13.85
N PRO A 258 -2.38 7.08 -13.41
CA PRO A 258 -2.47 5.90 -12.54
C PRO A 258 -3.31 6.19 -11.30
N THR A 259 -4.25 5.32 -11.01
CA THR A 259 -5.20 5.52 -9.90
C THR A 259 -5.26 4.27 -9.02
N VAL A 260 -5.31 4.46 -7.70
CA VAL A 260 -5.57 3.41 -6.71
C VAL A 260 -6.79 3.77 -5.87
N MET A 261 -7.71 2.82 -5.73
CA MET A 261 -8.92 2.95 -4.93
C MET A 261 -8.92 1.94 -3.80
N ALA A 262 -9.10 2.41 -2.57
CA ALA A 262 -9.17 1.55 -1.39
C ALA A 262 -10.53 0.85 -1.29
N HIS A 263 -10.54 -0.32 -0.68
CA HIS A 263 -11.67 -1.19 -0.34
C HIS A 263 -12.35 -1.86 -1.54
N CYS A 264 -13.12 -1.13 -2.33
CA CYS A 264 -13.82 -1.64 -3.51
C CYS A 264 -14.66 -2.90 -3.22
N ILE A 265 -15.41 -2.88 -2.10
CA ILE A 265 -16.13 -4.06 -1.57
C ILE A 265 -17.42 -4.31 -2.33
N HIS A 266 -18.20 -3.26 -2.54
CA HIS A 266 -19.57 -3.33 -3.06
C HIS A 266 -19.69 -2.86 -4.51
N LEU A 267 -18.71 -3.20 -5.35
CA LEU A 267 -18.71 -2.87 -6.76
C LEU A 267 -19.73 -3.71 -7.54
N SER A 268 -20.51 -3.05 -8.41
CA SER A 268 -21.27 -3.71 -9.45
C SER A 268 -20.35 -4.23 -10.58
N ASP A 269 -20.89 -5.12 -11.44
CA ASP A 269 -20.12 -5.62 -12.59
C ASP A 269 -19.73 -4.48 -13.56
N VAL A 270 -20.58 -3.46 -13.74
CA VAL A 270 -20.29 -2.28 -14.57
C VAL A 270 -19.14 -1.45 -14.01
N GLU A 271 -19.09 -1.26 -12.69
CA GLU A 271 -18.00 -0.54 -12.03
C GLU A 271 -16.69 -1.32 -12.13
N MET A 272 -16.72 -2.64 -11.93
CA MET A 272 -15.55 -3.49 -12.13
C MET A 272 -15.03 -3.45 -13.58
N ASP A 273 -15.93 -3.44 -14.57
CA ASP A 273 -15.57 -3.30 -15.98
C ASP A 273 -14.91 -1.94 -16.25
N ARG A 274 -15.42 -0.84 -15.66
CA ARG A 274 -14.78 0.48 -15.72
C ARG A 274 -13.39 0.49 -15.11
N MET A 275 -13.21 -0.14 -13.94
CA MET A 275 -11.89 -0.26 -13.31
C MET A 275 -10.91 -1.09 -14.15
N ALA A 276 -11.39 -2.15 -14.82
CA ALA A 276 -10.58 -2.93 -15.74
C ALA A 276 -10.15 -2.13 -16.98
N GLU A 277 -11.06 -1.34 -17.59
CA GLU A 277 -10.77 -0.46 -18.71
C GLU A 277 -9.72 0.61 -18.37
N THR A 278 -9.84 1.22 -17.20
CA THR A 278 -8.95 2.28 -16.72
C THR A 278 -7.68 1.77 -16.07
N GLN A 279 -7.57 0.45 -15.88
CA GLN A 279 -6.48 -0.20 -15.12
C GLN A 279 -6.30 0.39 -13.72
N THR A 280 -7.40 0.85 -13.11
CA THR A 280 -7.42 1.37 -11.73
C THR A 280 -7.11 0.24 -10.76
N MET A 281 -6.10 0.45 -9.90
CA MET A 281 -5.70 -0.53 -8.88
C MET A 281 -6.69 -0.55 -7.73
N VAL A 282 -7.01 -1.74 -7.24
CA VAL A 282 -7.70 -1.95 -5.97
C VAL A 282 -6.68 -2.15 -4.85
N SER A 283 -6.81 -1.39 -3.78
CA SER A 283 -6.15 -1.70 -2.51
C SER A 283 -7.11 -2.47 -1.62
N HIS A 284 -6.86 -3.77 -1.43
CA HIS A 284 -7.66 -4.61 -0.55
C HIS A 284 -7.19 -4.46 0.89
N CYS A 285 -8.09 -3.99 1.77
CA CYS A 285 -7.81 -3.66 3.18
C CYS A 285 -8.54 -4.62 4.13
N PRO A 286 -8.12 -5.89 4.27
CA PRO A 286 -8.92 -6.93 4.92
C PRO A 286 -9.22 -6.64 6.38
N TYR A 287 -8.27 -6.13 7.18
CA TYR A 287 -8.49 -5.80 8.58
C TYR A 287 -9.52 -4.68 8.78
N SER A 288 -9.39 -3.59 8.02
CA SER A 288 -10.33 -2.49 8.08
C SER A 288 -11.74 -2.91 7.68
N ASN A 289 -11.84 -3.69 6.59
CA ASN A 289 -13.12 -4.18 6.11
C ASN A 289 -13.89 -4.99 7.18
N VAL A 290 -13.18 -5.72 8.03
CA VAL A 290 -13.76 -6.46 9.17
C VAL A 290 -14.04 -5.53 10.35
N ASN A 291 -13.04 -4.74 10.77
CA ASN A 291 -13.13 -3.88 11.95
C ASN A 291 -14.27 -2.87 11.86
N LEU A 292 -14.50 -2.30 10.67
CA LEU A 292 -15.53 -1.28 10.43
C LEU A 292 -16.83 -1.85 9.85
N SER A 293 -16.96 -3.20 9.86
CA SER A 293 -18.14 -3.91 9.36
C SER A 293 -18.49 -3.59 7.90
N SER A 294 -17.48 -3.29 7.08
CA SER A 294 -17.65 -2.88 5.69
C SER A 294 -17.98 -4.05 4.77
N GLY A 295 -17.44 -5.25 5.03
CA GLY A 295 -17.78 -6.47 4.26
C GLY A 295 -16.58 -7.20 3.66
N ILE A 296 -16.83 -8.08 2.67
CA ILE A 296 -15.80 -8.94 2.05
C ILE A 296 -15.66 -8.61 0.57
N ALA A 297 -14.53 -8.04 0.17
CA ALA A 297 -14.26 -7.65 -1.21
C ALA A 297 -14.32 -8.83 -2.21
N PRO A 298 -14.75 -8.59 -3.46
CA PRO A 298 -14.95 -9.64 -4.46
C PRO A 298 -13.65 -9.99 -5.22
N ILE A 299 -12.58 -10.35 -4.49
CA ILE A 299 -11.21 -10.49 -5.03
C ILE A 299 -11.14 -11.42 -6.25
N ARG A 300 -11.89 -12.55 -6.27
CA ARG A 300 -11.90 -13.44 -7.44
C ARG A 300 -12.42 -12.76 -8.70
N LYS A 301 -13.53 -12.03 -8.59
CA LYS A 301 -14.08 -11.26 -9.72
C LYS A 301 -13.12 -10.20 -10.24
N LEU A 302 -12.35 -9.57 -9.33
CA LEU A 302 -11.33 -8.60 -9.70
C LEU A 302 -10.16 -9.25 -10.44
N PHE A 303 -9.67 -10.42 -9.98
CA PHE A 303 -8.64 -11.19 -10.68
C PHE A 303 -9.11 -11.65 -12.07
N GLU A 304 -10.33 -12.16 -12.19
CA GLU A 304 -10.92 -12.61 -13.46
C GLU A 304 -10.97 -11.48 -14.50
N ARG A 305 -11.25 -10.25 -14.05
CA ARG A 305 -11.25 -9.03 -14.89
C ARG A 305 -9.86 -8.44 -15.12
N LYS A 306 -8.80 -9.06 -14.55
CA LYS A 306 -7.42 -8.58 -14.63
C LYS A 306 -7.22 -7.16 -14.06
N ILE A 307 -8.04 -6.78 -13.11
CA ILE A 307 -7.88 -5.53 -12.36
C ILE A 307 -6.63 -5.66 -11.49
N PRO A 308 -5.70 -4.67 -11.49
CA PRO A 308 -4.56 -4.70 -10.58
C PRO A 308 -5.00 -4.68 -9.13
N ILE A 309 -4.44 -5.53 -8.28
CA ILE A 309 -4.79 -5.62 -6.86
C ILE A 309 -3.51 -5.61 -6.03
N GLY A 310 -3.47 -4.75 -5.02
CA GLY A 310 -2.53 -4.75 -3.91
C GLY A 310 -3.22 -4.98 -2.58
N LEU A 311 -2.45 -5.11 -1.50
CA LEU A 311 -2.94 -5.12 -0.13
C LEU A 311 -2.67 -3.77 0.53
N GLY A 312 -3.61 -3.29 1.34
CA GLY A 312 -3.46 -2.12 2.19
C GLY A 312 -3.62 -2.47 3.67
N SER A 313 -2.80 -1.87 4.52
CA SER A 313 -2.95 -1.97 5.97
C SER A 313 -4.14 -1.16 6.46
N ASP A 314 -4.40 -0.06 5.77
CA ASP A 314 -5.42 0.93 6.13
C ASP A 314 -5.34 1.33 7.61
N ILE A 315 -4.15 1.71 8.04
CA ILE A 315 -3.97 2.30 9.37
C ILE A 315 -4.79 3.60 9.44
N SER A 316 -5.83 3.74 10.32
CA SER A 316 -6.10 2.91 11.48
C SER A 316 -7.47 2.18 11.47
N GLY A 317 -8.23 2.13 10.38
CA GLY A 317 -9.34 1.18 10.28
C GLY A 317 -8.79 -0.25 10.39
N GLY A 318 -7.67 -0.54 9.75
CA GLY A 318 -6.78 -1.63 10.09
C GLY A 318 -5.88 -1.27 11.29
N HIS A 319 -5.68 -2.21 12.21
CA HIS A 319 -4.95 -1.98 13.46
C HIS A 319 -3.50 -2.49 13.44
N ILE A 320 -3.05 -3.10 12.34
CA ILE A 320 -1.72 -3.73 12.20
C ILE A 320 -0.96 -3.12 11.01
N VAL A 321 0.27 -2.65 11.25
CA VAL A 321 1.18 -2.16 10.20
C VAL A 321 1.81 -3.31 9.39
N SER A 322 1.93 -4.50 9.97
CA SER A 322 2.60 -5.65 9.35
C SER A 322 1.86 -6.19 8.12
N MET A 323 2.39 -5.98 6.94
CA MET A 323 1.85 -6.52 5.70
C MET A 323 1.84 -8.06 5.67
N ALA A 324 2.74 -8.73 6.41
CA ALA A 324 2.69 -10.17 6.62
C ALA A 324 1.38 -10.60 7.30
N LYS A 325 0.90 -9.83 8.28
CA LYS A 325 -0.37 -10.12 8.97
C LYS A 325 -1.58 -9.69 8.12
N VAL A 326 -1.50 -8.59 7.39
CA VAL A 326 -2.53 -8.18 6.41
C VAL A 326 -2.76 -9.27 5.35
N LEU A 327 -1.66 -9.87 4.87
CA LEU A 327 -1.70 -10.99 3.92
C LEU A 327 -2.44 -12.20 4.50
N THR A 328 -2.13 -12.60 5.74
CA THR A 328 -2.77 -13.77 6.37
C THR A 328 -4.25 -13.52 6.64
N GLU A 329 -4.64 -12.29 6.99
CA GLU A 329 -6.04 -11.89 7.15
C GLU A 329 -6.81 -11.95 5.82
N ALA A 330 -6.20 -11.50 4.72
CA ALA A 330 -6.82 -11.61 3.39
C ALA A 330 -7.15 -13.07 3.03
N ILE A 331 -6.27 -14.01 3.36
CA ILE A 331 -6.54 -15.46 3.19
C ILE A 331 -7.69 -15.90 4.11
N GLY A 332 -7.65 -15.54 5.40
CA GLY A 332 -8.68 -15.87 6.38
C GLY A 332 -10.06 -15.39 5.93
N LEU A 333 -10.15 -14.11 5.56
CA LEU A 333 -11.40 -13.49 5.12
C LEU A 333 -11.93 -14.11 3.83
N SER A 334 -11.06 -14.50 2.91
CA SER A 334 -11.45 -15.18 1.68
C SER A 334 -12.04 -16.58 1.94
N LYS A 335 -11.54 -17.29 2.97
CA LYS A 335 -12.12 -18.57 3.43
C LYS A 335 -13.49 -18.36 4.08
N MET A 336 -13.68 -17.29 4.86
CA MET A 336 -14.99 -16.95 5.43
C MET A 336 -16.02 -16.66 4.33
N LYS A 337 -15.63 -15.95 3.27
CA LYS A 337 -16.50 -15.74 2.11
C LYS A 337 -16.94 -17.06 1.47
N TRP A 338 -16.02 -18.01 1.33
CA TRP A 338 -16.32 -19.33 0.81
C TRP A 338 -17.30 -20.10 1.70
N VAL A 339 -17.06 -20.13 3.02
CA VAL A 339 -17.86 -20.93 3.95
C VAL A 339 -19.26 -20.34 4.17
N GLU A 340 -19.36 -19.02 4.34
CA GLU A 340 -20.58 -18.37 4.84
C GLU A 340 -21.41 -17.65 3.75
N VAL A 341 -20.78 -17.23 2.64
CA VAL A 341 -21.44 -16.37 1.65
C VAL A 341 -21.67 -17.11 0.32
N ASP A 342 -20.62 -17.74 -0.22
CA ASP A 342 -20.66 -18.37 -1.54
C ASP A 342 -19.75 -19.59 -1.59
N GLN A 343 -20.32 -20.79 -1.47
CA GLN A 343 -19.59 -22.07 -1.48
C GLN A 343 -18.94 -22.40 -2.82
N THR A 344 -19.22 -21.63 -3.88
CA THR A 344 -18.55 -21.75 -5.17
C THR A 344 -17.31 -20.87 -5.26
N TYR A 345 -17.13 -19.95 -4.30
CA TYR A 345 -15.98 -19.07 -4.21
C TYR A 345 -14.70 -19.87 -3.95
N VAL A 346 -13.62 -19.54 -4.68
CA VAL A 346 -12.30 -20.14 -4.47
C VAL A 346 -11.49 -19.24 -3.53
N PRO A 347 -11.15 -19.69 -2.32
CA PRO A 347 -10.33 -18.91 -1.40
C PRO A 347 -8.95 -18.54 -1.97
N LEU A 348 -8.36 -17.47 -1.46
CA LEU A 348 -7.00 -17.07 -1.81
C LEU A 348 -5.99 -18.14 -1.37
N THR A 349 -5.05 -18.45 -2.26
CA THR A 349 -3.86 -19.23 -1.92
C THR A 349 -2.78 -18.34 -1.29
N LEU A 350 -1.79 -18.96 -0.65
CA LEU A 350 -0.63 -18.24 -0.11
C LEU A 350 0.10 -17.45 -1.21
N SER A 351 0.32 -18.06 -2.37
CA SER A 351 1.01 -17.42 -3.49
C SER A 351 0.26 -16.18 -4.02
N GLU A 352 -1.07 -16.25 -4.11
CA GLU A 352 -1.90 -15.12 -4.55
C GLU A 352 -1.85 -13.96 -3.55
N ALA A 353 -1.99 -14.25 -2.25
CA ALA A 353 -1.93 -13.23 -1.20
C ALA A 353 -0.51 -12.62 -1.09
N PHE A 354 0.54 -13.43 -1.21
CA PHE A 354 1.92 -12.96 -1.23
C PHE A 354 2.21 -12.10 -2.49
N TYR A 355 1.68 -12.50 -3.65
CA TYR A 355 1.74 -11.69 -4.86
C TYR A 355 1.08 -10.31 -4.66
N MET A 356 -0.10 -10.24 -4.04
CA MET A 356 -0.79 -8.97 -3.77
C MET A 356 0.03 -8.07 -2.82
N ALA A 357 0.70 -8.66 -1.81
CA ALA A 357 1.54 -7.95 -0.84
C ALA A 357 2.91 -7.50 -1.41
N THR A 358 3.30 -7.98 -2.58
CA THR A 358 4.61 -7.73 -3.20
C THR A 358 4.45 -7.21 -4.63
N LYS A 359 4.59 -8.04 -5.65
CA LYS A 359 4.54 -7.66 -7.06
C LYS A 359 3.19 -7.07 -7.49
N GLY A 360 2.08 -7.56 -6.95
CA GLY A 360 0.73 -7.06 -7.25
C GLY A 360 0.60 -5.58 -6.91
N GLY A 361 0.85 -5.22 -5.64
CA GLY A 361 0.90 -3.82 -5.19
C GLY A 361 2.04 -3.05 -5.83
N GLY A 362 3.19 -3.71 -6.05
CA GLY A 362 4.37 -3.14 -6.69
C GLY A 362 4.12 -2.58 -8.10
N LYS A 363 3.13 -3.11 -8.82
CA LYS A 363 2.77 -2.60 -10.17
C LYS A 363 2.45 -1.11 -10.20
N PHE A 364 1.94 -0.55 -9.10
CA PHE A 364 1.68 0.89 -9.03
C PHE A 364 2.97 1.72 -9.05
N PHE A 365 4.05 1.14 -8.57
CA PHE A 365 5.38 1.76 -8.50
C PHE A 365 6.26 1.46 -9.73
N GLY A 366 5.80 0.57 -10.61
CA GLY A 366 6.53 0.13 -11.78
C GLY A 366 6.94 -1.34 -11.72
N LYS A 367 8.20 -1.64 -12.04
CA LYS A 367 8.75 -3.00 -11.99
C LYS A 367 9.43 -3.24 -10.65
N VAL A 368 8.69 -3.73 -9.67
CA VAL A 368 9.17 -4.01 -8.31
C VAL A 368 8.37 -5.14 -7.65
N GLY A 369 8.80 -5.60 -6.47
CA GLY A 369 8.13 -6.66 -5.70
C GLY A 369 8.36 -8.06 -6.26
N SER A 370 9.44 -8.24 -7.03
CA SER A 370 9.87 -9.50 -7.63
C SER A 370 11.38 -9.46 -7.91
N PHE A 371 12.01 -10.62 -8.00
CA PHE A 371 13.43 -10.73 -8.39
C PHE A 371 13.63 -11.08 -9.86
N GLU A 372 12.62 -10.86 -10.70
CA GLU A 372 12.74 -10.97 -12.13
C GLU A 372 13.66 -9.88 -12.69
N LYS A 373 14.38 -10.23 -13.75
CA LYS A 373 15.26 -9.29 -14.43
C LYS A 373 14.53 -8.00 -14.86
N GLY A 374 15.11 -6.87 -14.49
CA GLY A 374 14.58 -5.53 -14.78
C GLY A 374 13.65 -4.98 -13.69
N CYS A 375 13.41 -5.72 -12.59
CA CYS A 375 12.76 -5.18 -11.41
C CYS A 375 13.75 -4.37 -10.57
N GLU A 376 13.28 -3.31 -9.93
CA GLU A 376 14.04 -2.66 -8.85
C GLU A 376 14.21 -3.64 -7.68
N LEU A 377 15.39 -3.68 -7.08
CA LEU A 377 15.69 -4.57 -5.96
C LEU A 377 15.16 -4.00 -4.66
N ASP A 378 13.97 -4.44 -4.27
CA ASP A 378 13.49 -4.35 -2.89
C ASP A 378 13.51 -5.76 -2.29
N ALA A 379 14.17 -5.95 -1.16
CA ALA A 379 14.30 -7.26 -0.53
C ALA A 379 14.26 -7.19 0.99
N LEU A 380 13.71 -8.23 1.59
CA LEU A 380 13.79 -8.51 3.02
C LEU A 380 14.59 -9.78 3.24
N VAL A 381 15.43 -9.78 4.24
CA VAL A 381 16.14 -10.96 4.71
C VAL A 381 15.50 -11.40 6.01
N ILE A 382 15.04 -12.64 6.06
CA ILE A 382 14.30 -13.21 7.18
C ILE A 382 15.12 -14.29 7.84
N ASP A 383 15.43 -14.10 9.11
CA ASP A 383 15.98 -15.15 9.99
C ASP A 383 14.83 -15.88 10.69
N ASP A 384 14.39 -17.00 10.15
CA ASP A 384 13.37 -17.84 10.74
C ASP A 384 13.91 -18.95 11.66
N THR A 385 15.21 -18.97 11.94
CA THR A 385 15.87 -20.00 12.75
C THR A 385 15.39 -20.03 14.20
N THR A 386 14.88 -18.91 14.71
CA THR A 386 14.29 -18.80 16.04
C THR A 386 12.86 -19.36 16.12
N LEU A 387 12.21 -19.64 15.01
CA LEU A 387 10.95 -20.35 14.94
C LEU A 387 11.20 -21.87 15.04
N PHE A 388 11.30 -22.37 16.27
CA PHE A 388 11.62 -23.78 16.52
C PHE A 388 10.77 -24.74 15.65
N ASP A 389 11.46 -25.58 14.89
CA ASP A 389 10.88 -26.69 14.13
C ASP A 389 11.90 -27.84 14.02
N PRO A 390 11.57 -29.05 14.48
CA PRO A 390 12.43 -30.21 14.34
C PRO A 390 12.34 -30.90 12.97
N ASN A 391 11.44 -30.41 12.08
CA ASN A 391 11.21 -31.00 10.78
C ASN A 391 11.92 -30.23 9.67
N GLU A 392 12.33 -30.92 8.62
CA GLU A 392 12.72 -30.31 7.38
C GLU A 392 11.50 -29.71 6.67
N ARG A 393 11.62 -28.47 6.19
CA ARG A 393 10.57 -27.73 5.52
C ARG A 393 11.00 -27.25 4.13
N SER A 394 10.07 -27.23 3.18
CA SER A 394 10.28 -26.53 1.93
C SER A 394 10.42 -25.02 2.18
N LEU A 395 10.98 -24.27 1.22
CA LEU A 395 11.12 -22.83 1.38
C LEU A 395 9.76 -22.14 1.47
N GLU A 396 8.75 -22.63 0.77
CA GLU A 396 7.36 -22.15 0.84
C GLU A 396 6.76 -22.40 2.23
N GLU A 397 6.96 -23.59 2.82
CA GLU A 397 6.48 -23.88 4.18
C GLU A 397 7.19 -23.01 5.23
N ARG A 398 8.48 -22.71 5.06
CA ARG A 398 9.23 -21.81 5.93
C ARG A 398 8.66 -20.38 5.85
N LEU A 399 8.42 -19.89 4.61
CA LEU A 399 7.77 -18.59 4.40
C LEU A 399 6.38 -18.56 5.04
N GLU A 400 5.53 -19.57 4.79
CA GLU A 400 4.19 -19.66 5.36
C GLU A 400 4.23 -19.60 6.89
N ARG A 401 5.09 -20.38 7.53
CA ARG A 401 5.25 -20.35 8.98
C ARG A 401 5.65 -18.98 9.50
N TRP A 402 6.64 -18.35 8.86
CA TRP A 402 7.04 -16.99 9.28
C TRP A 402 5.89 -16.00 9.13
N LEU A 403 5.14 -16.01 8.03
CA LEU A 403 3.99 -15.12 7.82
C LEU A 403 2.93 -15.25 8.93
N TYR A 404 2.63 -16.49 9.36
CA TYR A 404 1.60 -16.74 10.37
C TYR A 404 2.11 -16.58 11.81
N VAL A 405 3.28 -17.08 12.15
CA VAL A 405 3.76 -17.14 13.54
C VAL A 405 4.99 -16.28 13.84
N GLY A 406 5.66 -15.78 12.79
CA GLY A 406 6.77 -14.84 12.93
C GLY A 406 6.31 -13.40 13.14
N ASP A 407 7.27 -12.50 13.34
CA ASP A 407 7.07 -11.07 13.49
C ASP A 407 8.28 -10.27 12.93
N ASP A 408 8.28 -8.96 13.17
CA ASP A 408 9.30 -8.01 12.71
C ASP A 408 10.72 -8.31 13.19
N ARG A 409 10.88 -8.97 14.33
CA ARG A 409 12.20 -9.34 14.92
C ARG A 409 12.98 -10.32 14.05
N HIS A 410 12.29 -11.04 13.16
CA HIS A 410 12.92 -11.97 12.21
C HIS A 410 13.42 -11.26 10.95
N ILE A 411 13.04 -10.00 10.68
CA ILE A 411 13.53 -9.25 9.53
C ILE A 411 14.89 -8.65 9.91
N VAL A 412 15.97 -9.26 9.45
CA VAL A 412 17.33 -8.86 9.82
C VAL A 412 17.93 -7.81 8.89
N GLU A 413 17.44 -7.72 7.64
CA GLU A 413 17.92 -6.71 6.70
C GLU A 413 16.81 -6.28 5.72
N ARG A 414 16.85 -5.03 5.25
CA ARG A 414 15.88 -4.42 4.34
C ARG A 414 16.63 -3.68 3.23
N TYR A 415 16.28 -4.00 1.98
CA TYR A 415 16.79 -3.31 0.79
C TYR A 415 15.67 -2.58 0.08
N VAL A 416 15.91 -1.31 -0.30
CA VAL A 416 15.01 -0.47 -1.10
C VAL A 416 15.79 0.09 -2.27
N ALA A 417 15.31 -0.14 -3.49
CA ALA A 417 15.98 0.27 -4.72
C ALA A 417 17.47 -0.08 -4.74
N GLY A 418 17.81 -1.29 -4.25
CA GLY A 418 19.18 -1.83 -4.20
C GLY A 418 20.07 -1.23 -3.11
N LYS A 419 19.53 -0.53 -2.12
CA LYS A 419 20.30 0.00 -0.99
C LYS A 419 19.74 -0.52 0.32
N VAL A 420 20.60 -0.76 1.29
CA VAL A 420 20.17 -1.03 2.67
C VAL A 420 19.39 0.18 3.17
N ALA A 421 18.16 -0.03 3.62
CA ALA A 421 17.35 1.00 4.27
C ALA A 421 17.78 1.12 5.74
N PRO A 422 18.35 2.26 6.14
CA PRO A 422 18.82 2.43 7.53
C PRO A 422 17.64 2.47 8.49
N GLU A 423 17.86 2.01 9.73
CA GLU A 423 16.86 2.18 10.79
C GLU A 423 16.57 3.68 10.99
N PRO A 424 15.30 4.11 10.88
CA PRO A 424 14.95 5.50 11.09
C PRO A 424 15.28 5.94 12.52
N THR A 425 16.03 7.02 12.66
CA THR A 425 16.27 7.67 13.98
C THR A 425 15.16 8.67 14.25
N ASN A 426 14.57 8.59 15.44
CA ASN A 426 13.56 9.52 15.92
C ASN A 426 14.08 10.96 16.03
#